data_78af336a3a7713b5477cbe75c4ede479
#
_entry.id   78af336a3a7713b5477cbe75c4ede479
#
_cell.length_a   1.000
_cell.length_b   1.000
_cell.length_c   1.000
_cell.angle_alpha   90.00
_cell.angle_beta   90.00
_cell.angle_gamma   90.00
#
_symmetry.space_group_name_H-M   'P 1'
#
loop_
_entity.id
_entity.type
_entity.pdbx_description
1 polymer ?
#
loop_
_entity_poly.entity_id
_entity_poly.type
_entity_poly.pdbx_seq_one_letter_code
_entity_poly.pdbx_strand_id
1 'polypeptide(L)'
;GVNDGFYPLGSCTMKYNPKINEEVASLEGFASVHPRQDTDEIQGSLALMSTLSAYLAEITGMDAVTLQPCAGAHGEYLGLQLIKKYHEKRGDNKRTKIIVPDSAHGTNPASASMAGFDIVAVKSNDEKGVDLDELKAVVGEDTAALMLTNPTTLGLFEKNIEAISKIVHE
;
A
#
# COMPACT_ATOMS: atom_id res chain seq x y z
N GLY A 1 25.71 -5.60 -12.85
CA GLY A 1 24.30 -6.01 -12.70
C GLY A 1 23.56 -5.10 -11.74
N VAL A 2 22.25 -5.27 -11.57
CA VAL A 2 21.42 -4.44 -10.67
C VAL A 2 21.83 -4.52 -9.20
N ASN A 3 22.57 -5.55 -8.81
CA ASN A 3 23.09 -5.72 -7.46
C ASN A 3 24.47 -5.09 -7.25
N ASP A 4 25.08 -4.56 -8.31
CA ASP A 4 26.50 -4.10 -8.27
C ASP A 4 26.60 -2.56 -8.24
N GLY A 5 25.48 -1.84 -8.30
CA GLY A 5 25.48 -0.38 -8.32
C GLY A 5 24.12 0.23 -8.05
N PHE A 6 24.11 1.55 -7.94
CA PHE A 6 22.88 2.31 -7.72
C PHE A 6 21.99 2.32 -8.96
N TYR A 7 20.71 2.17 -8.75
CA TYR A 7 19.69 2.33 -9.77
C TYR A 7 18.96 3.66 -9.56
N PRO A 8 18.83 4.52 -10.59
CA PRO A 8 18.41 5.91 -10.39
C PRO A 8 16.91 6.13 -10.15
N LEU A 9 16.09 5.08 -10.34
CA LEU A 9 14.63 5.18 -10.19
C LEU A 9 14.17 4.47 -8.92
N GLY A 10 13.47 5.19 -8.03
CA GLY A 10 13.07 4.70 -6.71
C GLY A 10 12.16 3.47 -6.75
N SER A 11 11.01 3.57 -7.40
CA SER A 11 10.01 2.48 -7.48
C SER A 11 10.49 1.25 -8.26
N CYS A 12 11.36 1.46 -9.24
CA CYS A 12 11.94 0.40 -10.05
C CYS A 12 13.26 -0.13 -9.45
N THR A 13 13.72 0.38 -8.32
CA THR A 13 14.96 -0.08 -7.70
C THR A 13 14.84 -1.53 -7.31
N MET A 14 15.71 -2.36 -7.90
CA MET A 14 15.81 -3.77 -7.56
C MET A 14 16.44 -3.91 -6.18
N LYS A 15 15.67 -4.38 -5.21
CA LYS A 15 16.17 -4.67 -3.86
C LYS A 15 17.08 -5.90 -3.93
N TYR A 16 18.05 -5.98 -3.01
CA TYR A 16 18.90 -7.15 -2.94
C TYR A 16 18.06 -8.42 -2.78
N ASN A 17 18.23 -9.34 -3.71
CA ASN A 17 17.58 -10.65 -3.68
C ASN A 17 18.67 -11.73 -3.62
N PRO A 18 18.85 -12.40 -2.47
CA PRO A 18 19.81 -13.49 -2.37
C PRO A 18 19.55 -14.57 -3.42
N LYS A 19 20.59 -15.07 -4.07
CA LYS A 19 20.46 -16.10 -5.12
C LYS A 19 19.73 -17.35 -4.65
N ILE A 20 19.87 -17.70 -3.38
CA ILE A 20 19.16 -18.82 -2.77
C ILE A 20 17.63 -18.69 -2.89
N ASN A 21 17.09 -17.47 -2.89
CA ASN A 21 15.66 -17.26 -3.05
C ASN A 21 15.17 -17.74 -4.41
N GLU A 22 15.93 -17.47 -5.47
CA GLU A 22 15.60 -17.94 -6.83
C GLU A 22 15.72 -19.46 -6.94
N GLU A 23 16.76 -20.03 -6.35
CA GLU A 23 16.99 -21.47 -6.34
C GLU A 23 15.83 -22.20 -5.63
N VAL A 24 15.42 -21.72 -4.45
CA VAL A 24 14.33 -22.32 -3.67
C VAL A 24 12.98 -22.09 -4.36
N ALA A 25 12.71 -20.88 -4.89
CA ALA A 25 11.46 -20.61 -5.59
C ALA A 25 11.28 -21.43 -6.87
N SER A 26 12.37 -21.86 -7.50
CA SER A 26 12.36 -22.69 -8.72
C SER A 26 12.21 -24.19 -8.45
N LEU A 27 12.23 -24.65 -7.19
CA LEU A 27 11.99 -26.07 -6.87
C LEU A 27 10.63 -26.51 -7.40
N GLU A 28 10.59 -27.70 -7.99
CA GLU A 28 9.39 -28.24 -8.63
C GLU A 28 8.17 -28.29 -7.70
N GLY A 29 8.38 -28.59 -6.42
CA GLY A 29 7.33 -28.59 -5.40
C GLY A 29 6.67 -27.24 -5.14
N PHE A 30 7.28 -26.13 -5.59
CA PHE A 30 6.67 -24.80 -5.54
C PHE A 30 6.26 -24.30 -6.93
N ALA A 31 7.14 -24.45 -7.93
CA ALA A 31 6.93 -23.91 -9.26
C ALA A 31 5.84 -24.62 -10.06
N SER A 32 5.58 -25.91 -9.77
CA SER A 32 4.62 -26.76 -10.50
C SER A 32 3.27 -26.89 -9.81
N VAL A 33 3.02 -26.17 -8.72
CA VAL A 33 1.73 -26.17 -8.02
C VAL A 33 0.65 -25.50 -8.86
N HIS A 34 -0.48 -26.19 -9.05
CA HIS A 34 -1.61 -25.64 -9.79
C HIS A 34 -2.70 -25.11 -8.83
N PRO A 35 -3.36 -23.96 -9.11
CA PRO A 35 -4.37 -23.37 -8.23
C PRO A 35 -5.61 -24.24 -7.96
N ARG A 36 -5.86 -25.24 -8.79
CA ARG A 36 -6.97 -26.20 -8.65
C ARG A 36 -6.51 -27.61 -8.22
N GLN A 37 -5.27 -27.73 -7.80
CA GLN A 37 -4.75 -28.98 -7.24
C GLN A 37 -5.46 -29.27 -5.92
N ASP A 38 -5.57 -30.55 -5.56
CA ASP A 38 -6.16 -30.95 -4.30
C ASP A 38 -5.38 -30.34 -3.12
N THR A 39 -6.10 -29.81 -2.16
CA THR A 39 -5.50 -29.15 -1.00
C THR A 39 -4.60 -30.06 -0.19
N ASP A 40 -4.90 -31.36 -0.14
CA ASP A 40 -4.09 -32.35 0.58
C ASP A 40 -2.69 -32.53 -0.03
N GLU A 41 -2.55 -32.25 -1.32
CA GLU A 41 -1.28 -32.31 -2.03
C GLU A 41 -0.39 -31.07 -1.90
N ILE A 42 -0.96 -29.96 -1.44
CA ILE A 42 -0.29 -28.64 -1.39
C ILE A 42 -0.15 -28.06 0.02
N GLN A 43 -0.24 -28.89 1.04
CA GLN A 43 -0.21 -28.47 2.43
C GLN A 43 1.04 -27.67 2.79
N GLY A 44 2.21 -28.01 2.21
CA GLY A 44 3.46 -27.25 2.41
C GLY A 44 3.38 -25.82 1.90
N SER A 45 2.81 -25.61 0.71
CA SER A 45 2.60 -24.27 0.13
C SER A 45 1.60 -23.44 0.94
N LEU A 46 0.52 -24.07 1.41
CA LEU A 46 -0.47 -23.42 2.25
C LEU A 46 0.12 -23.02 3.62
N ALA A 47 0.92 -23.89 4.22
CA ALA A 47 1.63 -23.60 5.47
C ALA A 47 2.60 -22.42 5.31
N LEU A 48 3.37 -22.37 4.21
CA LEU A 48 4.25 -21.26 3.88
C LEU A 48 3.48 -19.93 3.78
N MET A 49 2.38 -19.91 3.04
CA MET A 49 1.54 -18.72 2.88
C MET A 49 0.93 -18.26 4.22
N SER A 50 0.42 -19.20 5.01
CA SER A 50 -0.15 -18.91 6.33
C SER A 50 0.89 -18.31 7.27
N THR A 51 2.09 -18.91 7.32
CA THR A 51 3.21 -18.41 8.13
C THR A 51 3.65 -17.02 7.70
N LEU A 52 3.78 -16.79 6.38
CA LEU A 52 4.14 -15.48 5.84
C LEU A 52 3.09 -14.42 6.20
N SER A 53 1.80 -14.75 6.07
CA SER A 53 0.71 -13.83 6.46
C SER A 53 0.78 -13.47 7.94
N ALA A 54 1.07 -14.44 8.81
CA ALA A 54 1.23 -14.20 10.25
C ALA A 54 2.44 -13.30 10.56
N TYR A 55 3.57 -13.55 9.92
CA TYR A 55 4.77 -12.70 10.10
C TYR A 55 4.54 -11.27 9.62
N LEU A 56 3.88 -11.09 8.48
CA LEU A 56 3.56 -9.77 7.96
C LEU A 56 2.57 -9.03 8.87
N ALA A 57 1.57 -9.70 9.41
CA ALA A 57 0.63 -9.13 10.37
C ALA A 57 1.36 -8.64 11.63
N GLU A 58 2.25 -9.45 12.18
CA GLU A 58 3.07 -9.09 13.35
C GLU A 58 3.98 -7.89 13.08
N ILE A 59 4.71 -7.89 11.95
CA ILE A 59 5.64 -6.80 11.56
C ILE A 59 4.91 -5.49 11.36
N THR A 60 3.71 -5.51 10.79
CA THR A 60 2.95 -4.31 10.44
C THR A 60 1.98 -3.87 11.55
N GLY A 61 1.76 -4.70 12.57
CA GLY A 61 0.76 -4.44 13.62
C GLY A 61 -0.69 -4.54 13.12
N MET A 62 -0.93 -5.28 12.02
CA MET A 62 -2.26 -5.45 11.44
C MET A 62 -2.92 -6.74 11.93
N ASP A 63 -4.25 -6.73 12.04
CA ASP A 63 -5.02 -7.92 12.46
C ASP A 63 -4.95 -9.05 11.44
N ALA A 64 -4.85 -8.72 10.16
CA ALA A 64 -4.77 -9.69 9.06
C ALA A 64 -4.05 -9.11 7.84
N VAL A 65 -3.48 -10.00 7.04
CA VAL A 65 -2.78 -9.68 5.79
C VAL A 65 -3.27 -10.60 4.69
N THR A 66 -3.44 -10.08 3.49
CA THR A 66 -3.70 -10.87 2.28
C THR A 66 -2.45 -10.90 1.39
N LEU A 67 -2.19 -12.04 0.79
CA LEU A 67 -1.12 -12.26 -0.19
C LEU A 67 -1.63 -12.25 -1.63
N GLN A 68 -2.87 -11.83 -1.88
CA GLN A 68 -3.48 -11.82 -3.21
C GLN A 68 -2.90 -10.78 -4.19
N PRO A 69 -2.51 -9.56 -3.75
CA PRO A 69 -1.93 -8.58 -4.67
C PRO A 69 -0.63 -9.08 -5.31
N CYS A 70 -0.55 -8.99 -6.63
CA CYS A 70 0.63 -9.42 -7.40
C CYS A 70 1.70 -8.33 -7.52
N ALA A 71 1.37 -7.08 -7.20
CA ALA A 71 2.26 -5.92 -7.29
C ALA A 71 1.84 -4.83 -6.32
N GLY A 72 2.72 -3.83 -6.08
CA GLY A 72 2.44 -2.69 -5.21
C GLY A 72 1.17 -1.93 -5.60
N ALA A 73 0.98 -1.66 -6.89
CA ALA A 73 -0.23 -0.99 -7.39
C ALA A 73 -1.52 -1.79 -7.11
N HIS A 74 -1.46 -3.12 -7.15
CA HIS A 74 -2.60 -3.96 -6.78
C HIS A 74 -2.90 -3.88 -5.28
N GLY A 75 -1.88 -3.77 -4.45
CA GLY A 75 -2.05 -3.55 -3.00
C GLY A 75 -2.71 -2.22 -2.69
N GLU A 76 -2.30 -1.14 -3.36
CA GLU A 76 -2.93 0.18 -3.25
C GLU A 76 -4.41 0.12 -3.65
N TYR A 77 -4.71 -0.45 -4.82
CA TYR A 77 -6.09 -0.58 -5.31
C TYR A 77 -6.95 -1.43 -4.38
N LEU A 78 -6.43 -2.55 -3.89
CA LEU A 78 -7.15 -3.40 -2.93
C LEU A 78 -7.43 -2.66 -1.62
N GLY A 79 -6.45 -1.94 -1.10
CA GLY A 79 -6.62 -1.11 0.10
C GLY A 79 -7.75 -0.09 -0.07
N LEU A 80 -7.81 0.59 -1.21
CA LEU A 80 -8.87 1.54 -1.52
C LEU A 80 -10.25 0.87 -1.67
N GLN A 81 -10.31 -0.33 -2.25
CA GLN A 81 -11.55 -1.11 -2.31
C GLN A 81 -12.03 -1.52 -0.90
N LEU A 82 -11.12 -1.88 -0.01
CA LEU A 82 -11.45 -2.19 1.38
C LEU A 82 -11.98 -0.97 2.12
N ILE A 83 -11.35 0.21 1.95
CA ILE A 83 -11.82 1.48 2.50
C ILE A 83 -13.24 1.79 1.99
N LYS A 84 -13.47 1.65 0.69
CA LYS A 84 -14.79 1.85 0.09
C LYS A 84 -15.84 0.94 0.73
N LYS A 85 -15.54 -0.34 0.80
CA LYS A 85 -16.44 -1.33 1.42
C LYS A 85 -16.66 -1.10 2.91
N TYR A 86 -15.68 -0.62 3.63
CA TYR A 86 -15.79 -0.24 5.03
C TYR A 86 -16.81 0.87 5.21
N HIS A 87 -16.74 1.96 4.43
CA HIS A 87 -17.68 3.06 4.49
C HIS A 87 -19.09 2.65 4.03
N GLU A 88 -19.21 1.94 2.91
CA GLU A 88 -20.48 1.40 2.42
C GLU A 88 -21.19 0.53 3.47
N LYS A 89 -20.46 -0.37 4.12
CA LYS A 89 -21.01 -1.26 5.15
C LYS A 89 -21.55 -0.53 6.37
N ARG A 90 -21.01 0.65 6.66
CA ARG A 90 -21.48 1.54 7.73
C ARG A 90 -22.60 2.47 7.29
N GLY A 91 -23.02 2.41 6.04
CA GLY A 91 -24.01 3.31 5.46
C GLY A 91 -23.50 4.74 5.19
N ASP A 92 -22.18 4.95 5.29
CA ASP A 92 -21.54 6.26 5.08
C ASP A 92 -21.14 6.44 3.61
N ASN A 93 -22.12 6.56 2.75
CA ASN A 93 -21.93 6.68 1.31
C ASN A 93 -21.47 8.08 0.85
N LYS A 94 -21.33 9.03 1.78
CA LYS A 94 -20.86 10.39 1.48
C LYS A 94 -19.36 10.46 1.31
N ARG A 95 -18.61 9.49 1.82
CA ARG A 95 -17.15 9.47 1.81
C ARG A 95 -16.62 9.03 0.45
N THR A 96 -16.52 9.99 -0.45
CA THR A 96 -16.12 9.76 -1.85
C THR A 96 -14.75 10.33 -2.19
N LYS A 97 -14.13 11.07 -1.26
CA LYS A 97 -12.92 11.83 -1.52
C LYS A 97 -11.68 11.16 -0.91
N ILE A 98 -10.64 11.01 -1.71
CA ILE A 98 -9.28 10.64 -1.27
C ILE A 98 -8.39 11.88 -1.34
N ILE A 99 -7.72 12.18 -0.24
CA ILE A 99 -6.72 13.23 -0.18
C ILE A 99 -5.34 12.63 -0.48
N VAL A 100 -4.59 13.31 -1.34
CA VAL A 100 -3.25 12.86 -1.79
C VAL A 100 -2.29 14.05 -1.77
N PRO A 101 -1.10 13.96 -1.15
CA PRO A 101 -0.09 15.00 -1.27
C PRO A 101 0.35 15.22 -2.73
N ASP A 102 0.70 16.45 -3.10
CA ASP A 102 1.19 16.80 -4.44
C ASP A 102 2.52 16.12 -4.80
N SER A 103 3.29 15.71 -3.79
CA SER A 103 4.53 14.93 -3.93
C SER A 103 4.31 13.43 -4.07
N ALA A 104 3.06 12.95 -4.08
CA ALA A 104 2.76 11.53 -4.15
C ALA A 104 3.19 10.91 -5.48
N HIS A 105 3.52 9.61 -5.45
CA HIS A 105 3.74 8.85 -6.68
C HIS A 105 2.47 8.81 -7.53
N GLY A 106 2.62 8.88 -8.85
CA GLY A 106 1.47 8.92 -9.78
C GLY A 106 0.50 7.73 -9.68
N THR A 107 0.95 6.60 -9.16
CA THR A 107 0.09 5.43 -8.92
C THR A 107 -0.97 5.71 -7.83
N ASN A 108 -0.68 6.56 -6.86
CA ASN A 108 -1.61 6.85 -5.77
C ASN A 108 -2.92 7.49 -6.29
N PRO A 109 -2.90 8.63 -7.00
CA PRO A 109 -4.13 9.19 -7.56
C PRO A 109 -4.75 8.27 -8.62
N ALA A 110 -3.95 7.54 -9.42
CA ALA A 110 -4.46 6.61 -10.41
C ALA A 110 -5.27 5.48 -9.77
N SER A 111 -4.75 4.86 -8.70
CA SER A 111 -5.45 3.81 -7.96
C SER A 111 -6.73 4.32 -7.31
N ALA A 112 -6.71 5.55 -6.75
CA ALA A 112 -7.89 6.18 -6.16
C ALA A 112 -8.99 6.43 -7.22
N SER A 113 -8.62 6.95 -8.38
CA SER A 113 -9.53 7.13 -9.51
C SER A 113 -10.14 5.81 -10.00
N MET A 114 -9.30 4.78 -10.17
CA MET A 114 -9.77 3.44 -10.55
C MET A 114 -10.73 2.83 -9.53
N ALA A 115 -10.57 3.13 -8.26
CA ALA A 115 -11.48 2.70 -7.19
C ALA A 115 -12.79 3.51 -7.17
N GLY A 116 -12.88 4.56 -7.99
CA GLY A 116 -14.07 5.40 -8.12
C GLY A 116 -14.19 6.46 -7.03
N PHE A 117 -13.05 6.97 -6.54
CA PHE A 117 -12.98 8.10 -5.63
C PHE A 117 -12.64 9.40 -6.36
N ASP A 118 -13.13 10.50 -5.84
CA ASP A 118 -12.66 11.85 -6.18
C ASP A 118 -11.30 12.11 -5.50
N ILE A 119 -10.42 12.83 -6.19
CA ILE A 119 -9.06 13.06 -5.70
C ILE A 119 -8.91 14.55 -5.39
N VAL A 120 -8.40 14.84 -4.21
CA VAL A 120 -8.03 16.18 -3.79
C VAL A 120 -6.54 16.19 -3.45
N ALA A 121 -5.78 16.99 -4.18
CA ALA A 121 -4.37 17.18 -3.90
C ALA A 121 -4.18 18.23 -2.80
N VAL A 122 -3.25 17.95 -1.88
CA VAL A 122 -2.78 18.90 -0.86
C VAL A 122 -1.35 19.27 -1.16
N LYS A 123 -1.04 20.56 -1.11
CA LYS A 123 0.30 21.05 -1.40
C LYS A 123 1.30 20.70 -0.31
N SER A 124 2.56 20.66 -0.72
CA SER A 124 3.68 20.59 0.19
C SER A 124 3.99 21.97 0.79
N ASN A 125 4.37 22.02 2.06
CA ASN A 125 4.91 23.19 2.71
C ASN A 125 6.37 23.47 2.26
N ASP A 126 6.98 24.52 2.80
CA ASP A 126 8.36 24.91 2.46
C ASP A 126 9.40 23.83 2.80
N GLU A 127 9.14 22.99 3.81
CA GLU A 127 9.99 21.87 4.20
C GLU A 127 9.71 20.58 3.40
N LYS A 128 8.83 20.65 2.39
CA LYS A 128 8.42 19.51 1.53
C LYS A 128 7.61 18.41 2.24
N GLY A 129 7.09 18.70 3.42
CA GLY A 129 6.05 17.92 4.08
C GLY A 129 4.65 18.36 3.68
N VAL A 130 3.62 17.71 4.19
CA VAL A 130 2.22 18.10 3.96
C VAL A 130 1.94 19.46 4.62
N ASP A 131 1.29 20.37 3.90
CA ASP A 131 0.78 21.61 4.48
C ASP A 131 -0.43 21.31 5.35
N LEU A 132 -0.31 21.53 6.67
CA LEU A 132 -1.35 21.20 7.63
C LEU A 132 -2.59 22.09 7.52
N ASP A 133 -2.43 23.35 7.10
CA ASP A 133 -3.56 24.26 6.99
C ASP A 133 -4.35 23.99 5.71
N GLU A 134 -3.68 23.66 4.61
CA GLU A 134 -4.35 23.13 3.42
C GLU A 134 -5.05 21.79 3.70
N LEU A 135 -4.40 20.89 4.45
CA LEU A 135 -5.02 19.62 4.83
C LEU A 135 -6.30 19.83 5.62
N LYS A 136 -6.29 20.68 6.64
CA LYS A 136 -7.48 21.01 7.43
C LYS A 136 -8.59 21.62 6.58
N ALA A 137 -8.24 22.43 5.57
CA ALA A 137 -9.20 23.08 4.71
C ALA A 137 -9.95 22.09 3.80
N VAL A 138 -9.34 20.95 3.48
CA VAL A 138 -9.91 19.96 2.56
C VAL A 138 -10.49 18.72 3.25
N VAL A 139 -10.12 18.45 4.49
CA VAL A 139 -10.70 17.34 5.28
C VAL A 139 -12.15 17.70 5.65
N GLY A 140 -13.06 16.76 5.44
CA GLY A 140 -14.47 16.94 5.75
C GLY A 140 -15.23 15.62 5.82
N GLU A 141 -16.54 15.69 6.00
CA GLU A 141 -17.43 14.53 6.10
C GLU A 141 -17.41 13.64 4.84
N ASP A 142 -16.99 14.19 3.71
CA ASP A 142 -16.85 13.50 2.43
C ASP A 142 -15.49 12.82 2.24
N THR A 143 -14.56 13.01 3.20
CA THR A 143 -13.23 12.40 3.15
C THR A 143 -13.29 10.93 3.50
N ALA A 144 -12.92 10.06 2.57
CA ALA A 144 -12.84 8.61 2.77
C ALA A 144 -11.50 8.20 3.37
N ALA A 145 -10.40 8.78 2.90
CA ALA A 145 -9.05 8.52 3.42
C ALA A 145 -8.03 9.56 2.96
N LEU A 146 -6.88 9.55 3.61
CA LEU A 146 -5.64 10.16 3.14
C LEU A 146 -4.71 9.05 2.64
N MET A 147 -4.12 9.23 1.47
CA MET A 147 -3.16 8.33 0.87
C MET A 147 -1.77 8.96 0.87
N LEU A 148 -0.92 8.52 1.76
CA LEU A 148 0.39 9.10 2.04
C LEU A 148 1.47 8.01 2.01
N THR A 149 2.63 8.31 1.44
CA THR A 149 3.85 7.50 1.60
C THR A 149 4.78 8.12 2.62
N ASN A 150 5.36 7.31 3.51
CA ASN A 150 6.31 7.76 4.51
C ASN A 150 7.48 6.74 4.60
N PRO A 151 8.71 7.09 4.19
CA PRO A 151 9.12 8.41 3.65
C PRO A 151 8.42 8.77 2.33
N THR A 152 8.42 10.07 2.03
CA THR A 152 7.86 10.61 0.78
C THR A 152 8.67 10.17 -0.44
N THR A 153 8.19 10.47 -1.64
CA THR A 153 8.93 10.23 -2.90
C THR A 153 10.25 11.00 -2.97
N LEU A 154 10.42 12.02 -2.14
CA LEU A 154 11.68 12.79 -2.00
C LEU A 154 12.65 12.15 -1.00
N GLY A 155 12.27 11.05 -0.35
CA GLY A 155 13.07 10.38 0.67
C GLY A 155 13.02 11.05 2.05
N LEU A 156 12.07 11.95 2.28
CA LEU A 156 11.90 12.68 3.54
C LEU A 156 10.82 12.03 4.39
N PHE A 157 11.11 11.83 5.68
CA PHE A 157 10.08 11.42 6.63
C PHE A 157 9.18 12.61 6.97
N GLU A 158 7.88 12.36 7.01
CA GLU A 158 6.89 13.37 7.39
C GLU A 158 6.98 13.67 8.89
N LYS A 159 7.46 14.87 9.21
CA LYS A 159 7.67 15.30 10.60
C LYS A 159 6.37 15.47 11.37
N ASN A 160 5.30 15.81 10.66
CA ASN A 160 3.99 16.13 11.22
C ASN A 160 3.01 14.95 11.14
N ILE A 161 3.49 13.71 10.98
CA ILE A 161 2.64 12.55 10.74
C ILE A 161 1.57 12.35 11.83
N GLU A 162 1.89 12.63 13.08
CA GLU A 162 0.92 12.53 14.18
C GLU A 162 -0.20 13.58 14.05
N ALA A 163 0.17 14.83 13.71
CA ALA A 163 -0.80 15.90 13.50
C ALA A 163 -1.69 15.63 12.27
N ILE A 164 -1.10 15.12 11.19
CA ILE A 164 -1.83 14.69 9.98
C ILE A 164 -2.84 13.59 10.33
N SER A 165 -2.38 12.55 11.03
CA SER A 165 -3.24 11.45 11.48
C SER A 165 -4.41 11.95 12.32
N LYS A 166 -4.14 12.85 13.26
CA LYS A 166 -5.17 13.45 14.11
C LYS A 166 -6.21 14.21 13.30
N ILE A 167 -5.79 15.08 12.38
CA ILE A 167 -6.70 15.88 11.51
C ILE A 167 -7.62 14.97 10.68
N VAL A 168 -7.10 13.85 10.19
CA VAL A 168 -7.89 12.95 9.32
C VAL A 168 -8.83 12.04 10.12
N HIS A 169 -8.52 11.74 11.39
CA HIS A 169 -9.34 10.86 12.24
C HIS A 169 -10.43 11.59 13.03
N GLU A 170 -10.28 12.89 13.29
CA GLU A 170 -11.30 13.77 13.91
C GLU A 170 -12.38 14.17 12.92
#